data_9238d94c1bf7c822b926f5603d04026b
#
_entry.id   9238d94c1bf7c822b926f5603d04026b
#
_cell.length_a   1.000
_cell.length_b   1.000
_cell.length_c   1.000
_cell.angle_alpha   90.00
_cell.angle_beta   90.00
_cell.angle_gamma   90.00
#
_symmetry.space_group_name_H-M   'P 1'
#
loop_
_entity.id
_entity.type
_entity.pdbx_description
1 polymer ?
#
loop_
_entity_poly.entity_id
_entity_poly.type
_entity_poly.pdbx_seq_one_letter_code
_entity_poly.pdbx_strand_id
1 'polypeptide(L)'
;MLIAICGHKFSGKSTVARLLHNATGYKVVSFADKLKDVCCVLSGCTREQLEDYDFKENGLVPDYLRPYCGDAKKPTFRAFLQYFGSEVMRGVNDNIWIDCTLSNCGEDCIVSDCRFPNEAKAVKVRGGIVIKVVRPDVKAEDSHQSETKIDEIEPDYTLSNDTTLENLVLNVDSLVRLLRANNKI
;
A
#
# COMPACT_ATOMS: atom_id res chain seq x y z
N MET A 1 9.29 -14.08 -7.23
CA MET A 1 8.67 -12.99 -8.02
C MET A 1 8.10 -11.91 -7.11
N LEU A 2 8.41 -10.66 -7.36
CA LEU A 2 7.89 -9.52 -6.61
C LEU A 2 6.64 -8.95 -7.31
N ILE A 3 5.53 -8.80 -6.58
CA ILE A 3 4.27 -8.25 -7.09
C ILE A 3 3.91 -7.02 -6.25
N ALA A 4 3.73 -5.86 -6.87
CA ALA A 4 3.20 -4.68 -6.18
C ALA A 4 1.76 -4.41 -6.60
N ILE A 5 0.93 -3.99 -5.65
CA ILE A 5 -0.47 -3.63 -5.88
C ILE A 5 -0.64 -2.15 -5.61
N CYS A 6 -1.12 -1.41 -6.62
CA CYS A 6 -1.49 0.00 -6.48
C CYS A 6 -2.99 0.21 -6.75
N GLY A 7 -3.50 1.38 -6.41
CA GLY A 7 -4.91 1.77 -6.57
C GLY A 7 -5.38 2.65 -5.41
N HIS A 8 -6.44 3.39 -5.61
CA HIS A 8 -6.99 4.33 -4.62
C HIS A 8 -7.53 3.63 -3.36
N LYS A 9 -7.71 4.40 -2.29
CA LYS A 9 -8.38 3.94 -1.06
C LYS A 9 -9.72 3.28 -1.43
N PHE A 10 -10.06 2.15 -0.80
CA PHE A 10 -11.27 1.36 -1.06
C PHE A 10 -11.37 0.68 -2.44
N SER A 11 -10.35 0.71 -3.28
CA SER A 11 -10.39 0.00 -4.57
C SER A 11 -10.40 -1.54 -4.47
N GLY A 12 -10.06 -2.11 -3.30
CA GLY A 12 -10.02 -3.56 -3.10
C GLY A 12 -8.61 -4.17 -3.08
N LYS A 13 -7.55 -3.36 -2.99
CA LYS A 13 -6.14 -3.83 -2.94
C LYS A 13 -5.88 -4.94 -1.93
N SER A 14 -6.38 -4.79 -0.70
CA SER A 14 -6.16 -5.79 0.36
C SER A 14 -6.85 -7.12 0.04
N THR A 15 -8.02 -7.09 -0.63
CA THR A 15 -8.69 -8.29 -1.10
C THR A 15 -7.88 -8.97 -2.20
N VAL A 16 -7.38 -8.21 -3.18
CA VAL A 16 -6.52 -8.72 -4.26
C VAL A 16 -5.22 -9.30 -3.68
N ALA A 17 -4.57 -8.63 -2.71
CA ALA A 17 -3.37 -9.12 -2.05
C ALA A 17 -3.61 -10.48 -1.37
N ARG A 18 -4.74 -10.63 -0.65
CA ARG A 18 -5.13 -11.89 -0.02
C ARG A 18 -5.43 -12.99 -1.03
N LEU A 19 -6.12 -12.68 -2.13
CA LEU A 19 -6.40 -13.66 -3.18
C LEU A 19 -5.11 -14.13 -3.87
N LEU A 20 -4.19 -13.22 -4.17
CA LEU A 20 -2.88 -13.56 -4.72
C LEU A 20 -2.06 -14.40 -3.74
N HIS A 21 -2.05 -14.05 -2.43
CA HIS A 21 -1.40 -14.86 -1.39
C HIS A 21 -1.95 -16.28 -1.40
N ASN A 22 -3.27 -16.45 -1.38
CA ASN A 22 -3.91 -17.78 -1.38
C ASN A 22 -3.55 -18.60 -2.63
N ALA A 23 -3.40 -17.94 -3.78
CA ALA A 23 -3.11 -18.62 -5.04
C ALA A 23 -1.63 -18.94 -5.25
N THR A 24 -0.71 -18.19 -4.63
CA THR A 24 0.75 -18.28 -4.87
C THR A 24 1.55 -18.73 -3.65
N GLY A 25 1.03 -18.54 -2.44
CA GLY A 25 1.78 -18.71 -1.19
C GLY A 25 2.74 -17.54 -0.87
N TYR A 26 2.80 -16.51 -1.70
CA TYR A 26 3.71 -15.38 -1.52
C TYR A 26 3.37 -14.57 -0.27
N LYS A 27 4.41 -14.13 0.46
CA LYS A 27 4.23 -13.32 1.65
C LYS A 27 3.67 -11.94 1.29
N VAL A 28 2.64 -11.48 2.00
CA VAL A 28 2.14 -10.10 1.87
C VAL A 28 2.90 -9.18 2.82
N VAL A 29 3.38 -8.06 2.31
CA VAL A 29 4.04 -6.98 3.03
C VAL A 29 3.48 -5.63 2.59
N SER A 30 3.84 -4.55 3.30
CA SER A 30 3.44 -3.19 2.98
C SER A 30 4.64 -2.26 3.10
N PHE A 31 4.76 -1.26 2.22
CA PHE A 31 5.74 -0.19 2.37
C PHE A 31 5.51 0.60 3.66
N ALA A 32 4.24 0.70 4.09
CA ALA A 32 3.88 1.35 5.34
C ALA A 32 4.12 0.52 6.61
N ASP A 33 4.55 -0.75 6.53
CA ASP A 33 4.74 -1.59 7.74
C ASP A 33 5.75 -0.98 8.69
N LYS A 34 6.92 -0.57 8.21
CA LYS A 34 7.95 0.05 9.04
C LYS A 34 7.55 1.42 9.58
N LEU A 35 6.80 2.19 8.80
CA LEU A 35 6.21 3.44 9.27
C LEU A 35 5.24 3.20 10.42
N LYS A 36 4.38 2.18 10.34
CA LYS A 36 3.47 1.81 11.42
C LYS A 36 4.22 1.31 12.66
N ASP A 37 5.30 0.51 12.48
CA ASP A 37 6.15 0.09 13.60
C ASP A 37 6.74 1.31 14.33
N VAL A 38 7.27 2.29 13.60
CA VAL A 38 7.78 3.55 14.16
C VAL A 38 6.67 4.32 14.88
N CYS A 39 5.47 4.40 14.28
CA CYS A 39 4.32 5.05 14.91
C CYS A 39 3.97 4.39 16.24
N CYS A 40 3.96 3.05 16.32
CA CYS A 40 3.71 2.32 17.57
C CYS A 40 4.76 2.64 18.63
N VAL A 41 6.04 2.63 18.27
CA VAL A 41 7.14 2.95 19.20
C VAL A 41 7.01 4.37 19.73
N LEU A 42 6.70 5.34 18.87
CA LEU A 42 6.61 6.74 19.25
C LEU A 42 5.34 7.07 20.05
N SER A 43 4.22 6.45 19.76
CA SER A 43 2.93 6.81 20.37
C SER A 43 2.48 5.88 21.50
N GLY A 44 3.08 4.69 21.61
CA GLY A 44 2.65 3.64 22.53
C GLY A 44 1.38 2.87 22.09
N CYS A 45 0.84 3.13 20.90
CA CYS A 45 -0.28 2.35 20.37
C CYS A 45 0.17 0.97 19.88
N THR A 46 -0.77 0.02 19.73
CA THR A 46 -0.46 -1.30 19.16
C THR A 46 -0.65 -1.35 17.65
N ARG A 47 -0.08 -2.38 17.00
CA ARG A 47 -0.29 -2.59 15.55
C ARG A 47 -1.75 -2.87 15.24
N GLU A 48 -2.45 -3.65 16.06
CA GLU A 48 -3.87 -3.95 15.91
C GLU A 48 -4.72 -2.67 15.90
N GLN A 49 -4.41 -1.72 16.81
CA GLN A 49 -5.06 -0.42 16.84
C GLN A 49 -4.82 0.37 15.54
N LEU A 50 -3.60 0.35 14.98
CA LEU A 50 -3.31 1.04 13.70
C LEU A 50 -3.93 0.34 12.48
N GLU A 51 -4.27 -0.95 12.56
CA GLU A 51 -5.02 -1.63 11.49
C GLU A 51 -6.52 -1.33 11.59
N ASP A 52 -7.04 -1.00 12.77
CA ASP A 52 -8.42 -0.56 12.92
C ASP A 52 -8.66 0.77 12.21
N TYR A 53 -9.72 0.79 11.37
CA TYR A 53 -10.01 1.96 10.55
C TYR A 53 -10.44 3.15 11.40
N ASP A 54 -11.37 2.93 12.34
CA ASP A 54 -11.93 4.01 13.16
C ASP A 54 -10.89 4.61 14.10
N PHE A 55 -10.08 3.77 14.75
CA PHE A 55 -8.96 4.23 15.57
C PHE A 55 -7.99 5.10 14.76
N LYS A 56 -7.63 4.68 13.57
CA LYS A 56 -6.68 5.41 12.73
C LYS A 56 -7.22 6.75 12.23
N GLU A 57 -8.48 6.81 11.83
CA GLU A 57 -9.10 8.04 11.30
C GLU A 57 -9.50 9.02 12.40
N ASN A 58 -9.90 8.55 13.58
CA ASN A 58 -10.48 9.36 14.64
C ASN A 58 -9.63 9.43 15.92
N GLY A 59 -8.77 8.43 16.18
CA GLY A 59 -7.86 8.42 17.33
C GLY A 59 -6.82 9.54 17.20
N LEU A 60 -6.60 10.27 18.30
CA LEU A 60 -5.63 11.37 18.34
C LEU A 60 -4.27 10.84 18.76
N VAL A 61 -3.21 11.34 18.13
CA VAL A 61 -1.85 11.08 18.60
C VAL A 61 -1.55 11.85 19.90
N PRO A 62 -0.59 11.40 20.71
CA PRO A 62 -0.08 12.16 21.84
C PRO A 62 0.37 13.57 21.45
N ASP A 63 0.24 14.55 22.35
CA ASP A 63 0.50 15.97 22.05
C ASP A 63 1.90 16.24 21.49
N TYR A 64 2.91 15.50 21.95
CA TYR A 64 4.28 15.63 21.43
C TYR A 64 4.47 15.17 19.97
N LEU A 65 3.50 14.43 19.40
CA LEU A 65 3.50 14.02 17.99
C LEU A 65 2.69 14.96 17.08
N ARG A 66 1.93 15.91 17.65
CA ARG A 66 1.14 16.89 16.87
C ARG A 66 1.94 17.62 15.79
N PRO A 67 3.19 18.08 16.03
CA PRO A 67 3.98 18.75 14.99
C PRO A 67 4.23 17.91 13.75
N TYR A 68 4.11 16.59 13.87
CA TYR A 68 4.32 15.62 12.78
C TYR A 68 3.01 15.18 12.10
N CYS A 69 1.94 15.96 12.27
CA CYS A 69 0.66 15.78 11.58
C CYS A 69 0.41 16.83 10.49
N GLY A 70 1.38 17.70 10.21
CA GLY A 70 1.25 18.81 9.26
C GLY A 70 0.13 19.78 9.68
N ASP A 71 -0.54 20.37 8.68
CA ASP A 71 -1.63 21.33 8.88
C ASP A 71 -3.00 20.66 9.10
N ALA A 72 -3.02 19.38 9.51
CA ALA A 72 -4.26 18.66 9.74
C ALA A 72 -5.07 19.32 10.87
N LYS A 73 -6.37 19.59 10.62
CA LYS A 73 -7.29 20.17 11.62
C LYS A 73 -7.36 19.32 12.89
N LYS A 74 -7.21 18.01 12.75
CA LYS A 74 -7.16 17.04 13.85
C LYS A 74 -5.87 16.23 13.74
N PRO A 75 -5.05 16.15 14.78
CA PRO A 75 -3.81 15.38 14.79
C PRO A 75 -4.11 13.88 15.03
N THR A 76 -4.72 13.23 14.03
CA THR A 76 -5.08 11.82 14.09
C THR A 76 -3.90 10.93 13.73
N PHE A 77 -3.99 9.63 14.05
CA PHE A 77 -3.00 8.65 13.59
C PHE A 77 -2.88 8.61 12.06
N ARG A 78 -3.99 8.82 11.35
CA ARG A 78 -3.97 8.95 9.88
C ARG A 78 -3.12 10.14 9.44
N ALA A 79 -3.35 11.32 10.02
CA ALA A 79 -2.60 12.54 9.70
C ALA A 79 -1.10 12.36 9.99
N PHE A 80 -0.77 11.76 11.14
CA PHE A 80 0.62 11.43 11.48
C PHE A 80 1.26 10.51 10.44
N LEU A 81 0.62 9.38 10.13
CA LEU A 81 1.16 8.41 9.17
C LEU A 81 1.36 9.04 7.77
N GLN A 82 0.43 9.88 7.33
CA GLN A 82 0.54 10.58 6.06
C GLN A 82 1.70 11.59 6.07
N TYR A 83 1.71 12.54 6.99
CA TYR A 83 2.69 13.62 7.02
C TYR A 83 4.08 13.13 7.41
N PHE A 84 4.19 12.40 8.51
CA PHE A 84 5.49 11.87 8.96
C PHE A 84 6.08 10.90 7.93
N GLY A 85 5.26 10.03 7.34
CA GLY A 85 5.69 9.06 6.35
C GLY A 85 6.13 9.68 5.02
N SER A 86 5.42 10.71 4.55
CA SER A 86 5.63 11.27 3.22
C SER A 86 6.50 12.53 3.25
N GLU A 87 6.14 13.54 4.08
CA GLU A 87 6.86 14.81 4.06
C GLU A 87 8.13 14.77 4.90
N VAL A 88 8.07 14.16 6.09
CA VAL A 88 9.25 14.13 7.00
C VAL A 88 10.25 13.07 6.52
N MET A 89 9.86 11.81 6.54
CA MET A 89 10.82 10.72 6.30
C MET A 89 11.24 10.61 4.84
N ARG A 90 10.31 10.73 3.90
CA ARG A 90 10.68 10.74 2.46
C ARG A 90 11.38 12.05 2.07
N GLY A 91 11.17 13.14 2.79
CA GLY A 91 11.95 14.38 2.64
C GLY A 91 13.42 14.21 3.01
N VAL A 92 13.75 13.30 3.92
CA VAL A 92 15.13 12.95 4.27
C VAL A 92 15.71 11.92 3.27
N ASN A 93 14.96 10.86 2.97
CA ASN A 93 15.31 9.85 1.99
C ASN A 93 14.04 9.34 1.30
N ASP A 94 13.85 9.70 0.03
CA ASP A 94 12.64 9.35 -0.73
C ASP A 94 12.43 7.83 -0.90
N ASN A 95 13.49 7.04 -0.77
CA ASN A 95 13.45 5.59 -0.87
C ASN A 95 13.42 4.86 0.49
N ILE A 96 13.30 5.57 1.62
CA ILE A 96 13.40 4.97 2.97
C ILE A 96 12.50 3.74 3.15
N TRP A 97 11.21 3.86 2.77
CA TRP A 97 10.25 2.77 2.94
C TRP A 97 10.46 1.64 1.92
N ILE A 98 10.94 1.97 0.73
CA ILE A 98 11.34 1.02 -0.31
C ILE A 98 12.49 0.16 0.21
N ASP A 99 13.56 0.80 0.67
CA ASP A 99 14.75 0.14 1.16
C ASP A 99 14.43 -0.75 2.38
N CYS A 100 13.68 -0.22 3.36
CA CYS A 100 13.26 -0.98 4.53
C CYS A 100 12.43 -2.22 4.17
N THR A 101 11.53 -2.12 3.19
CA THR A 101 10.63 -3.22 2.83
C THR A 101 11.32 -4.23 1.93
N LEU A 102 11.93 -3.76 0.82
CA LEU A 102 12.47 -4.64 -0.20
C LEU A 102 13.79 -5.32 0.21
N SER A 103 14.51 -4.82 1.23
CA SER A 103 15.65 -5.52 1.80
C SER A 103 15.26 -6.73 2.64
N ASN A 104 14.01 -6.82 3.08
CA ASN A 104 13.54 -7.83 4.03
C ASN A 104 12.38 -8.70 3.52
N CYS A 105 11.91 -8.48 2.28
CA CYS A 105 10.72 -9.19 1.79
C CYS A 105 11.01 -10.54 1.12
N GLY A 106 12.28 -10.86 0.81
CA GLY A 106 12.63 -12.06 0.03
C GLY A 106 12.30 -11.91 -1.46
N GLU A 107 12.41 -13.02 -2.21
CA GLU A 107 12.19 -13.02 -3.66
C GLU A 107 10.71 -13.11 -4.03
N ASP A 108 9.90 -13.85 -3.26
CA ASP A 108 8.49 -14.14 -3.51
C ASP A 108 7.59 -13.36 -2.55
N CYS A 109 7.17 -12.17 -2.99
CA CYS A 109 6.52 -11.21 -2.12
C CYS A 109 5.45 -10.40 -2.85
N ILE A 110 4.37 -10.06 -2.13
CA ILE A 110 3.29 -9.16 -2.57
C ILE A 110 3.34 -7.90 -1.73
N VAL A 111 3.64 -6.76 -2.34
CA VAL A 111 3.57 -5.44 -1.71
C VAL A 111 2.17 -4.87 -1.94
N SER A 112 1.39 -4.71 -0.87
CA SER A 112 -0.05 -4.45 -0.95
C SER A 112 -0.46 -2.98 -1.07
N ASP A 113 0.49 -2.04 -0.96
CA ASP A 113 0.21 -0.61 -0.80
C ASP A 113 1.13 0.32 -1.61
N CYS A 114 1.51 -0.09 -2.81
CA CYS A 114 2.29 0.75 -3.72
C CYS A 114 1.51 2.03 -4.07
N ARG A 115 2.08 3.20 -3.79
CA ARG A 115 1.42 4.51 -3.93
C ARG A 115 2.23 5.54 -4.70
N PHE A 116 3.54 5.34 -4.84
CA PHE A 116 4.44 6.28 -5.46
C PHE A 116 5.14 5.68 -6.68
N PRO A 117 5.43 6.49 -7.72
CA PRO A 117 6.13 6.02 -8.93
C PRO A 117 7.50 5.41 -8.66
N ASN A 118 8.26 5.92 -7.67
CA ASN A 118 9.55 5.35 -7.30
C ASN A 118 9.42 3.97 -6.64
N GLU A 119 8.34 3.71 -5.90
CA GLU A 119 8.03 2.38 -5.34
C GLU A 119 7.76 1.37 -6.47
N ALA A 120 6.90 1.74 -7.42
CA ALA A 120 6.61 0.93 -8.59
C ALA A 120 7.89 0.67 -9.43
N LYS A 121 8.70 1.71 -9.66
CA LYS A 121 9.98 1.58 -10.35
C LYS A 121 10.94 0.62 -9.63
N ALA A 122 11.05 0.70 -8.31
CA ALA A 122 11.92 -0.17 -7.53
C ALA A 122 11.52 -1.64 -7.63
N VAL A 123 10.20 -1.92 -7.68
CA VAL A 123 9.65 -3.26 -7.93
C VAL A 123 10.01 -3.75 -9.33
N LYS A 124 9.81 -2.93 -10.37
CA LYS A 124 10.12 -3.28 -11.77
C LYS A 124 11.61 -3.51 -12.00
N VAL A 125 12.48 -2.70 -11.41
CA VAL A 125 13.96 -2.88 -11.50
C VAL A 125 14.41 -4.24 -10.93
N ARG A 126 13.68 -4.79 -9.96
CA ARG A 126 13.91 -6.14 -9.39
C ARG A 126 13.23 -7.26 -10.18
N GLY A 127 12.76 -6.99 -11.40
CA GLY A 127 12.04 -7.97 -12.24
C GLY A 127 10.61 -8.26 -11.79
N GLY A 128 10.08 -7.47 -10.85
CA GLY A 128 8.71 -7.57 -10.38
C GLY A 128 7.69 -6.93 -11.33
N ILE A 129 6.41 -7.08 -10.99
CA ILE A 129 5.28 -6.50 -11.72
C ILE A 129 4.43 -5.61 -10.83
N VAL A 130 3.73 -4.66 -11.46
CA VAL A 130 2.80 -3.74 -10.80
C VAL A 130 1.40 -4.00 -11.31
N ILE A 131 0.46 -4.27 -10.38
CA ILE A 131 -0.97 -4.49 -10.65
C ILE A 131 -1.75 -3.30 -10.12
N LYS A 132 -2.50 -2.60 -10.99
CA LYS A 132 -3.43 -1.54 -10.58
C LYS A 132 -4.82 -2.11 -10.36
N VAL A 133 -5.38 -1.89 -9.17
CA VAL A 133 -6.78 -2.26 -8.86
C VAL A 133 -7.65 -1.02 -9.04
N VAL A 134 -8.61 -1.09 -9.95
CA VAL A 134 -9.51 0.01 -10.28
C VAL A 134 -10.94 -0.34 -9.85
N ARG A 135 -11.57 0.57 -9.13
CA ARG A 135 -12.99 0.52 -8.78
C ARG A 135 -13.66 1.82 -9.22
N PRO A 136 -14.49 1.81 -10.27
CA PRO A 136 -15.03 3.03 -10.90
C PRO A 136 -15.84 3.91 -9.94
N ASP A 137 -16.56 3.32 -8.99
CA ASP A 137 -17.42 4.02 -8.04
C ASP A 137 -16.64 4.70 -6.90
N VAL A 138 -15.33 4.47 -6.81
CA VAL A 138 -14.46 5.05 -5.77
C VAL A 138 -13.78 6.29 -6.35
N LYS A 139 -14.23 7.46 -5.91
CA LYS A 139 -13.54 8.72 -6.18
C LYS A 139 -12.39 8.90 -5.20
N ALA A 140 -11.30 9.51 -5.66
CA ALA A 140 -10.21 9.96 -4.79
C ALA A 140 -10.75 11.13 -3.91
N GLU A 141 -11.17 10.80 -2.69
CA GLU A 141 -11.63 11.80 -1.71
C GLU A 141 -10.48 12.45 -0.94
N ASP A 142 -9.32 11.83 -0.94
CA ASP A 142 -8.12 12.26 -0.22
C ASP A 142 -7.16 12.97 -1.19
N SER A 143 -6.92 14.25 -0.95
CA SER A 143 -6.00 15.07 -1.74
C SER A 143 -4.52 14.88 -1.36
N HIS A 144 -4.22 14.04 -0.37
CA HIS A 144 -2.85 13.79 0.06
C HIS A 144 -2.02 13.16 -1.07
N GLN A 145 -0.73 13.53 -1.17
CA GLN A 145 0.15 13.06 -2.26
C GLN A 145 0.23 11.54 -2.39
N SER A 146 0.08 10.78 -1.29
CA SER A 146 0.06 9.31 -1.33
C SER A 146 -1.18 8.72 -2.02
N GLU A 147 -2.20 9.51 -2.32
CA GLU A 147 -3.36 9.10 -3.12
C GLU A 147 -3.31 9.68 -4.53
N THR A 148 -2.82 10.92 -4.71
CA THR A 148 -2.76 11.57 -6.04
C THR A 148 -1.65 10.99 -6.92
N LYS A 149 -0.52 10.60 -6.34
CA LYS A 149 0.62 10.01 -7.08
C LYS A 149 0.35 8.61 -7.64
N ILE A 150 -0.71 7.93 -7.19
CA ILE A 150 -1.12 6.62 -7.71
C ILE A 150 -1.43 6.67 -9.22
N ASP A 151 -1.96 7.80 -9.71
CA ASP A 151 -2.33 7.94 -11.12
C ASP A 151 -1.13 8.15 -12.05
N GLU A 152 0.03 8.51 -11.50
CA GLU A 152 1.30 8.59 -12.22
C GLU A 152 1.98 7.21 -12.37
N ILE A 153 1.47 6.16 -11.72
CA ILE A 153 2.02 4.80 -11.79
C ILE A 153 1.55 4.11 -13.06
N GLU A 154 2.49 3.69 -13.89
CA GLU A 154 2.22 2.83 -15.05
C GLU A 154 2.20 1.34 -14.61
N PRO A 155 1.04 0.68 -14.56
CA PRO A 155 0.93 -0.72 -14.16
C PRO A 155 1.28 -1.65 -15.33
N ASP A 156 1.71 -2.87 -15.01
CA ASP A 156 1.86 -3.96 -15.99
C ASP A 156 0.52 -4.65 -16.26
N TYR A 157 -0.37 -4.67 -15.25
CA TYR A 157 -1.72 -5.23 -15.33
C TYR A 157 -2.72 -4.34 -14.59
N THR A 158 -3.95 -4.32 -15.09
CA THR A 158 -5.08 -3.65 -14.44
C THR A 158 -6.16 -4.67 -14.12
N LEU A 159 -6.62 -4.70 -12.86
CA LEU A 159 -7.75 -5.49 -12.40
C LEU A 159 -8.92 -4.58 -12.10
N SER A 160 -10.06 -4.80 -12.78
CA SER A 160 -11.32 -4.14 -12.43
C SER A 160 -12.00 -4.81 -11.25
N ASN A 161 -12.49 -3.99 -10.32
CA ASN A 161 -13.30 -4.37 -9.18
C ASN A 161 -14.61 -3.56 -9.21
N ASP A 162 -15.34 -3.71 -10.29
CA ASP A 162 -16.55 -2.93 -10.64
C ASP A 162 -17.85 -3.69 -10.41
N THR A 163 -17.76 -4.96 -10.00
CA THR A 163 -18.90 -5.85 -9.86
C THR A 163 -18.86 -6.59 -8.52
N THR A 164 -19.09 -7.91 -8.52
CA THR A 164 -19.13 -8.74 -7.32
C THR A 164 -17.75 -9.25 -6.88
N LEU A 165 -17.68 -9.74 -5.64
CA LEU A 165 -16.47 -10.39 -5.13
C LEU A 165 -16.12 -11.63 -5.96
N GLU A 166 -17.11 -12.39 -6.42
CA GLU A 166 -16.92 -13.58 -7.27
C GLU A 166 -16.21 -13.22 -8.58
N ASN A 167 -16.61 -12.12 -9.20
CA ASN A 167 -15.96 -11.64 -10.43
C ASN A 167 -14.52 -11.17 -10.15
N LEU A 168 -14.27 -10.51 -9.03
CA LEU A 168 -12.91 -10.15 -8.63
C LEU A 168 -12.04 -11.40 -8.45
N VAL A 169 -12.57 -12.46 -7.83
CA VAL A 169 -11.87 -13.75 -7.69
C VAL A 169 -11.52 -14.32 -9.07
N LEU A 170 -12.49 -14.36 -10.01
CA LEU A 170 -12.26 -14.84 -11.37
C LEU A 170 -11.19 -14.01 -12.12
N ASN A 171 -11.19 -12.69 -11.94
CA ASN A 171 -10.20 -11.80 -12.54
C ASN A 171 -8.79 -12.09 -11.98
N VAL A 172 -8.67 -12.28 -10.67
CA VAL A 172 -7.38 -12.63 -10.04
C VAL A 172 -6.92 -14.02 -10.49
N ASP A 173 -7.79 -15.02 -10.53
CA ASP A 173 -7.45 -16.37 -11.00
C ASP A 173 -6.98 -16.37 -12.47
N SER A 174 -7.64 -15.57 -13.32
CA SER A 174 -7.24 -15.40 -14.71
C SER A 174 -5.85 -14.78 -14.84
N LEU A 175 -5.56 -13.74 -14.03
CA LEU A 175 -4.24 -13.14 -13.98
C LEU A 175 -3.17 -14.12 -13.49
N VAL A 176 -3.44 -14.89 -12.44
CA VAL A 176 -2.51 -15.91 -11.93
C VAL A 176 -2.19 -16.96 -13.00
N ARG A 177 -3.21 -17.44 -13.73
CA ARG A 177 -3.01 -18.38 -14.85
C ARG A 177 -2.14 -17.77 -15.95
N LEU A 178 -2.37 -16.51 -16.31
CA LEU A 178 -1.57 -15.78 -17.30
C LEU A 178 -0.11 -15.64 -16.84
N LEU A 179 0.13 -15.29 -15.57
CA LEU A 179 1.48 -15.16 -15.02
C LEU A 179 2.22 -16.50 -15.02
N ARG A 180 1.54 -17.61 -14.67
CA ARG A 180 2.09 -18.97 -14.75
C ARG A 180 2.42 -19.38 -16.18
N ALA A 181 1.53 -19.13 -17.12
CA ALA A 181 1.75 -19.43 -18.53
C ALA A 181 2.95 -18.69 -19.14
N ASN A 182 3.27 -17.51 -18.59
CA ASN A 182 4.42 -16.69 -18.98
C ASN A 182 5.68 -16.95 -18.11
N ASN A 183 5.71 -18.00 -17.29
CA ASN A 183 6.79 -18.34 -16.37
C ASN A 183 7.20 -17.18 -15.45
N LYS A 184 6.23 -16.37 -15.02
CA LYS A 184 6.49 -15.27 -14.09
C LYS A 184 6.29 -15.64 -12.63
N ILE A 185 5.43 -16.65 -12.35
CA ILE A 185 5.18 -17.22 -11.01
C ILE A 185 5.02 -18.72 -11.09
#